data_7e395eb499d9ea85bf6ac4844fd61b66
#
_entry.id   7e395eb499d9ea85bf6ac4844fd61b66
#
_cell.length_a   1.000
_cell.length_b   1.000
_cell.length_c   1.000
_cell.angle_alpha   90.00
_cell.angle_beta   90.00
_cell.angle_gamma   90.00
#
_symmetry.space_group_name_H-M   'P 1'
#
loop_
_entity.id
_entity.type
_entity.pdbx_description
1 polymer ?
#
loop_
_entity_poly.entity_id
_entity_poly.type
_entity_poly.pdbx_seq_one_letter_code
_entity_poly.pdbx_strand_id
1 'polypeptide(L)'
;VLWYIVDLVYVTLHIYYQPMGFNIENTYVLRMNRLTDKSTDFNPELTVKDDMTALREIAGRLSRHPEVESVCISQNSIPYNEGCSGASFRFPDNDTVWISTMDRWTTPEYYKVFRFRNIDGSGHESLVKALEKNTIIVPVDVADYYPDATFHGKDLLGKEVRMSDTNFRIAALTEPVRYDHYNIAGKPFTGTYIGTYLSDEQMETVENVAYLELSLRVREGVDDGFVERLMNDADRIYQVGNVYILDVTPLSKVRTASEIDNDNELRTQFCIL
;
A
#
# COMPACT_ATOMS: atom_id res chain seq x y z
N VAL A 1 -4.05 25.42 29.42
CA VAL A 1 -3.59 25.58 28.02
C VAL A 1 -2.23 24.90 27.84
N LEU A 2 -1.17 25.28 28.58
CA LEU A 2 0.18 24.73 28.38
C LEU A 2 0.22 23.18 28.51
N TRP A 3 -0.43 22.60 29.51
CA TRP A 3 -0.52 21.13 29.68
C TRP A 3 -1.18 20.45 28.47
N TYR A 4 -2.25 21.03 27.95
CA TYR A 4 -2.95 20.48 26.79
C TYR A 4 -2.05 20.44 25.55
N ILE A 5 -1.28 21.53 25.33
CA ILE A 5 -0.34 21.60 24.20
C ILE A 5 0.79 20.57 24.35
N VAL A 6 1.37 20.47 25.56
CA VAL A 6 2.42 19.48 25.84
C VAL A 6 1.91 18.06 25.63
N ASP A 7 0.70 17.77 26.12
CA ASP A 7 0.06 16.46 25.97
C ASP A 7 -0.20 16.13 24.49
N LEU A 8 -0.74 17.07 23.74
CA LEU A 8 -1.00 16.89 22.31
C LEU A 8 0.30 16.64 21.52
N VAL A 9 1.31 17.46 21.73
CA VAL A 9 2.62 17.28 21.07
C VAL A 9 3.24 15.94 21.45
N TYR A 10 3.19 15.57 22.73
CA TYR A 10 3.70 14.30 23.19
C TYR A 10 2.96 13.11 22.55
N VAL A 11 1.63 13.14 22.56
CA VAL A 11 0.80 12.07 21.97
C VAL A 11 1.06 11.95 20.46
N THR A 12 1.08 13.09 19.75
CA THR A 12 1.34 13.11 18.31
C THR A 12 2.73 12.54 17.98
N LEU A 13 3.77 12.99 18.66
CA LEU A 13 5.12 12.48 18.44
C LEU A 13 5.23 11.01 18.84
N HIS A 14 4.61 10.60 19.95
CA HIS A 14 4.60 9.22 20.38
C HIS A 14 3.95 8.31 19.33
N ILE A 15 2.82 8.71 18.78
CA ILE A 15 2.12 7.98 17.70
C ILE A 15 2.97 7.97 16.42
N TYR A 16 3.54 9.11 16.04
CA TYR A 16 4.35 9.24 14.83
C TYR A 16 5.60 8.34 14.84
N TYR A 17 6.24 8.17 16.00
CA TYR A 17 7.44 7.34 16.13
C TYR A 17 7.18 5.87 16.48
N GLN A 18 5.93 5.46 16.60
CA GLN A 18 5.63 4.04 16.81
C GLN A 18 6.05 3.17 15.61
N PRO A 19 6.44 1.92 15.83
CA PRO A 19 6.72 0.99 14.75
C PRO A 19 5.53 0.83 13.81
N MET A 20 5.77 0.94 12.51
CA MET A 20 4.73 0.81 11.48
C MET A 20 4.55 -0.62 10.97
N GLY A 21 5.47 -1.54 11.29
CA GLY A 21 5.49 -2.89 10.72
C GLY A 21 6.10 -2.96 9.30
N PHE A 22 6.45 -1.82 8.71
CA PHE A 22 7.06 -1.68 7.39
C PHE A 22 8.01 -0.46 7.36
N ASN A 23 8.69 -0.23 6.23
CA ASN A 23 9.67 0.85 6.06
C ASN A 23 9.38 1.63 4.77
N ILE A 24 9.29 2.96 4.89
CA ILE A 24 9.03 3.88 3.78
C ILE A 24 10.26 4.68 3.32
N GLU A 25 11.42 4.48 3.95
CA GLU A 25 12.65 5.14 3.52
C GLU A 25 12.97 4.77 2.08
N ASN A 26 13.46 5.72 1.31
CA ASN A 26 13.83 5.52 -0.09
C ASN A 26 12.69 4.99 -0.98
N THR A 27 11.43 5.21 -0.61
CA THR A 27 10.27 4.81 -1.38
C THR A 27 9.56 5.99 -2.03
N TYR A 28 9.09 5.76 -3.25
CA TYR A 28 8.40 6.75 -4.06
C TYR A 28 7.11 6.15 -4.60
N VAL A 29 6.10 7.00 -4.70
CA VAL A 29 4.82 6.68 -5.34
C VAL A 29 4.79 7.39 -6.69
N LEU A 30 4.41 6.65 -7.73
CA LEU A 30 4.22 7.17 -9.07
C LEU A 30 2.73 7.15 -9.40
N ARG A 31 2.22 8.32 -9.74
CA ARG A 31 0.86 8.45 -10.26
C ARG A 31 0.89 8.30 -11.76
N MET A 32 0.10 7.37 -12.25
CA MET A 32 -0.07 7.12 -13.67
C MET A 32 -1.28 7.88 -14.22
N ASN A 33 -1.24 8.21 -15.48
CA ASN A 33 -2.38 8.81 -16.18
C ASN A 33 -2.40 8.35 -17.64
N ARG A 34 -3.51 8.64 -18.31
CA ARG A 34 -3.74 8.33 -19.71
C ARG A 34 -3.81 9.62 -20.52
N LEU A 35 -3.15 9.65 -21.67
CA LEU A 35 -3.28 10.73 -22.66
C LEU A 35 -4.76 10.87 -23.06
N THR A 36 -5.14 12.08 -23.39
CA THR A 36 -6.47 12.41 -23.92
C THR A 36 -6.37 12.83 -25.39
N ASP A 37 -7.50 12.98 -26.06
CA ASP A 37 -7.63 13.46 -27.43
C ASP A 37 -7.02 14.84 -27.69
N LYS A 38 -6.63 15.56 -26.63
CA LYS A 38 -5.90 16.83 -26.73
C LYS A 38 -4.40 16.66 -26.96
N SER A 39 -3.86 15.46 -26.72
CA SER A 39 -2.45 15.17 -26.96
C SER A 39 -2.24 14.73 -28.42
N THR A 40 -1.16 15.21 -29.04
CA THR A 40 -0.74 14.77 -30.39
C THR A 40 -0.35 13.30 -30.45
N ASP A 41 0.07 12.74 -29.31
CA ASP A 41 0.56 11.36 -29.21
C ASP A 41 -0.57 10.39 -28.79
N PHE A 42 -1.79 10.90 -28.61
CA PHE A 42 -2.94 10.07 -28.25
C PHE A 42 -3.33 9.12 -29.40
N ASN A 43 -3.40 7.83 -29.07
CA ASN A 43 -3.91 6.82 -30.00
C ASN A 43 -5.32 6.36 -29.56
N PRO A 44 -6.38 6.72 -30.33
CA PRO A 44 -7.76 6.36 -29.99
C PRO A 44 -8.07 4.86 -30.14
N GLU A 45 -7.21 4.08 -30.80
CA GLU A 45 -7.41 2.63 -30.99
C GLU A 45 -7.02 1.82 -29.76
N LEU A 46 -6.24 2.40 -28.82
CA LEU A 46 -5.82 1.71 -27.60
C LEU A 46 -6.95 1.68 -26.57
N THR A 47 -7.16 0.50 -26.02
CA THR A 47 -8.20 0.18 -25.04
C THR A 47 -7.65 0.23 -23.61
N VAL A 48 -8.50 0.11 -22.59
CA VAL A 48 -8.10 -0.05 -21.19
C VAL A 48 -7.20 -1.27 -20.99
N LYS A 49 -7.41 -2.36 -21.73
CA LYS A 49 -6.55 -3.54 -21.66
C LYS A 49 -5.13 -3.25 -22.15
N ASP A 50 -5.00 -2.43 -23.20
CA ASP A 50 -3.69 -1.98 -23.68
C ASP A 50 -3.02 -1.06 -22.67
N ASP A 51 -3.78 -0.23 -21.95
CA ASP A 51 -3.27 0.62 -20.86
C ASP A 51 -2.71 -0.24 -19.69
N MET A 52 -3.36 -1.36 -19.34
CA MET A 52 -2.85 -2.27 -18.32
C MET A 52 -1.56 -2.98 -18.77
N THR A 53 -1.46 -3.32 -20.05
CA THR A 53 -0.24 -3.86 -20.64
C THR A 53 0.89 -2.82 -20.61
N ALA A 54 0.58 -1.57 -20.97
CA ALA A 54 1.52 -0.46 -20.92
C ALA A 54 2.01 -0.18 -19.49
N LEU A 55 1.13 -0.24 -18.50
CA LEU A 55 1.50 -0.08 -17.09
C LEU A 55 2.52 -1.13 -16.65
N ARG A 56 2.29 -2.42 -16.99
CA ARG A 56 3.23 -3.49 -16.69
C ARG A 56 4.58 -3.29 -17.39
N GLU A 57 4.55 -2.80 -18.62
CA GLU A 57 5.78 -2.50 -19.36
C GLU A 57 6.55 -1.35 -18.69
N ILE A 58 5.88 -0.28 -18.27
CA ILE A 58 6.49 0.81 -17.51
C ILE A 58 7.10 0.30 -16.21
N ALA A 59 6.36 -0.51 -15.44
CA ALA A 59 6.87 -1.15 -14.22
C ALA A 59 8.11 -2.01 -14.51
N GLY A 60 8.09 -2.77 -15.60
CA GLY A 60 9.25 -3.55 -16.05
C GLY A 60 10.44 -2.70 -16.48
N ARG A 61 10.23 -1.53 -17.08
CA ARG A 61 11.31 -0.58 -17.42
C ARG A 61 11.90 0.04 -16.16
N LEU A 62 11.05 0.45 -15.20
CA LEU A 62 11.46 0.98 -13.90
C LEU A 62 12.28 -0.03 -13.10
N SER A 63 11.88 -1.31 -13.11
CA SER A 63 12.61 -2.37 -12.39
C SER A 63 14.02 -2.63 -12.94
N ARG A 64 14.29 -2.22 -14.17
CA ARG A 64 15.62 -2.30 -14.81
C ARG A 64 16.44 -1.01 -14.63
N HIS A 65 15.85 0.04 -14.06
CA HIS A 65 16.60 1.27 -13.80
C HIS A 65 17.70 1.03 -12.75
N PRO A 66 18.94 1.49 -12.97
CA PRO A 66 20.08 1.15 -12.10
C PRO A 66 19.94 1.63 -10.65
N GLU A 67 19.22 2.72 -10.43
CA GLU A 67 18.98 3.28 -9.09
C GLU A 67 17.78 2.62 -8.38
N VAL A 68 16.96 1.83 -9.09
CA VAL A 68 15.77 1.19 -8.52
C VAL A 68 16.11 -0.19 -7.96
N GLU A 69 15.65 -0.48 -6.76
CA GLU A 69 15.78 -1.77 -6.09
C GLU A 69 14.59 -2.69 -6.38
N SER A 70 13.38 -2.13 -6.31
CA SER A 70 12.14 -2.90 -6.52
C SER A 70 10.98 -1.99 -6.93
N VAL A 71 10.02 -2.56 -7.65
CA VAL A 71 8.78 -1.88 -8.11
C VAL A 71 7.61 -2.80 -7.84
N CYS A 72 6.48 -2.25 -7.44
CA CYS A 72 5.22 -2.99 -7.32
C CYS A 72 4.05 -2.22 -7.95
N ILE A 73 3.04 -2.96 -8.36
CA ILE A 73 1.73 -2.43 -8.76
C ILE A 73 0.75 -2.74 -7.63
N SER A 74 -0.10 -1.78 -7.30
CA SER A 74 -1.13 -1.95 -6.28
C SER A 74 -2.39 -1.17 -6.62
N GLN A 75 -3.46 -1.46 -5.88
CA GLN A 75 -4.73 -0.72 -5.94
C GLN A 75 -5.19 -0.39 -4.52
N ASN A 76 -5.41 0.89 -4.24
CA ASN A 76 -5.80 1.39 -2.92
C ASN A 76 -4.87 0.92 -1.77
N SER A 77 -3.57 0.78 -2.04
CA SER A 77 -2.64 0.10 -1.15
C SER A 77 -1.43 0.94 -0.74
N ILE A 78 -1.30 2.16 -1.26
CA ILE A 78 -0.25 3.08 -0.83
C ILE A 78 -0.48 3.43 0.63
N PRO A 79 0.52 3.28 1.51
CA PRO A 79 0.45 3.78 2.87
C PRO A 79 0.12 5.29 2.90
N TYR A 80 -0.70 5.71 3.86
CA TYR A 80 -1.15 7.11 4.03
C TYR A 80 -2.05 7.64 2.90
N ASN A 81 -2.58 6.77 2.05
CA ASN A 81 -3.63 7.13 1.10
C ASN A 81 -5.00 7.00 1.79
N GLU A 82 -5.86 8.00 1.63
CA GLU A 82 -7.24 7.98 2.15
C GLU A 82 -8.12 6.95 1.42
N GLY A 83 -7.73 6.53 0.22
CA GLY A 83 -8.42 5.48 -0.53
C GLY A 83 -8.25 4.12 0.15
N CYS A 84 -9.36 3.44 0.41
CA CYS A 84 -9.34 2.08 0.94
C CYS A 84 -10.51 1.26 0.39
N SER A 85 -10.28 -0.04 0.28
CA SER A 85 -11.34 -1.02 0.08
C SER A 85 -11.56 -1.76 1.39
N GLY A 86 -12.80 -1.71 1.92
CA GLY A 86 -13.18 -2.53 3.06
C GLY A 86 -13.41 -3.97 2.62
N ALA A 87 -12.90 -4.91 3.40
CA ALA A 87 -13.20 -6.33 3.24
C ALA A 87 -13.52 -6.95 4.59
N SER A 88 -14.19 -8.09 4.56
CA SER A 88 -14.41 -8.88 5.77
C SER A 88 -14.21 -10.34 5.43
N PHE A 89 -13.58 -11.05 6.35
CA PHE A 89 -13.46 -12.49 6.21
C PHE A 89 -14.01 -13.22 7.45
N ARG A 90 -14.29 -14.49 7.29
CA ARG A 90 -14.68 -15.39 8.37
C ARG A 90 -14.01 -16.74 8.22
N PHE A 91 -13.93 -17.46 9.32
CA PHE A 91 -13.49 -18.87 9.28
C PHE A 91 -14.63 -19.78 8.90
N PRO A 92 -14.40 -20.86 8.12
CA PRO A 92 -15.47 -21.76 7.68
C PRO A 92 -16.20 -22.48 8.82
N ASP A 93 -15.54 -22.67 9.96
CA ASP A 93 -16.08 -23.31 11.17
C ASP A 93 -16.80 -22.33 12.12
N ASN A 94 -16.74 -21.02 11.82
CA ASN A 94 -17.41 -19.97 12.58
C ASN A 94 -17.91 -18.88 11.63
N ASP A 95 -19.09 -19.09 11.07
CA ASP A 95 -19.69 -18.17 10.09
C ASP A 95 -20.42 -16.98 10.73
N THR A 96 -20.45 -16.89 12.04
CA THR A 96 -21.10 -15.79 12.78
C THR A 96 -20.17 -14.63 13.06
N VAL A 97 -18.85 -14.87 13.11
CA VAL A 97 -17.85 -13.83 13.40
C VAL A 97 -17.18 -13.35 12.11
N TRP A 98 -17.45 -12.11 11.77
CA TRP A 98 -16.85 -11.42 10.63
C TRP A 98 -15.72 -10.52 11.11
N ILE A 99 -14.52 -10.76 10.61
CA ILE A 99 -13.34 -9.94 10.88
C ILE A 99 -13.26 -8.88 9.78
N SER A 100 -13.57 -7.63 10.14
CA SER A 100 -13.51 -6.50 9.21
C SER A 100 -12.08 -6.00 9.05
N THR A 101 -11.68 -5.77 7.82
CA THR A 101 -10.32 -5.41 7.45
C THR A 101 -10.30 -4.37 6.32
N MET A 102 -9.15 -3.77 6.10
CA MET A 102 -8.84 -3.03 4.88
C MET A 102 -8.14 -3.98 3.90
N ASP A 103 -8.69 -4.10 2.70
CA ASP A 103 -8.10 -4.94 1.65
C ASP A 103 -7.07 -4.15 0.84
N ARG A 104 -5.90 -4.75 0.63
CA ARG A 104 -4.77 -4.20 -0.11
C ARG A 104 -4.44 -5.12 -1.28
N TRP A 105 -4.91 -4.76 -2.45
CA TRP A 105 -4.63 -5.50 -3.69
C TRP A 105 -3.26 -5.14 -4.22
N THR A 106 -2.33 -6.10 -4.23
CA THR A 106 -0.93 -5.83 -4.52
C THR A 106 -0.27 -6.94 -5.33
N THR A 107 0.75 -6.59 -6.12
CA THR A 107 1.72 -7.59 -6.58
C THR A 107 2.64 -7.99 -5.42
N PRO A 108 3.25 -9.19 -5.46
CA PRO A 108 4.09 -9.69 -4.36
C PRO A 108 5.24 -8.76 -3.99
N GLU A 109 5.80 -8.03 -4.97
CA GLU A 109 6.89 -7.07 -4.78
C GLU A 109 6.55 -5.93 -3.81
N TYR A 110 5.28 -5.70 -3.51
CA TYR A 110 4.81 -4.74 -2.53
C TYR A 110 5.50 -4.94 -1.16
N TYR A 111 5.61 -6.19 -0.73
CA TYR A 111 6.26 -6.52 0.54
C TYR A 111 7.76 -6.20 0.51
N LYS A 112 8.40 -6.27 -0.65
CA LYS A 112 9.79 -5.88 -0.84
C LYS A 112 9.96 -4.37 -0.90
N VAL A 113 9.10 -3.66 -1.66
CA VAL A 113 9.13 -2.20 -1.75
C VAL A 113 9.01 -1.56 -0.37
N PHE A 114 8.07 -2.03 0.44
CA PHE A 114 7.82 -1.48 1.77
C PHE A 114 8.52 -2.23 2.90
N ARG A 115 9.34 -3.25 2.59
CA ARG A 115 10.13 -4.02 3.58
C ARG A 115 9.30 -4.46 4.79
N PHE A 116 8.14 -5.04 4.55
CA PHE A 116 7.32 -5.62 5.61
C PHE A 116 8.09 -6.70 6.37
N ARG A 117 7.81 -6.83 7.66
CA ARG A 117 8.44 -7.83 8.50
C ARG A 117 7.53 -9.02 8.72
N ASN A 118 8.05 -10.21 8.44
CA ASN A 118 7.39 -11.45 8.80
C ASN A 118 7.61 -11.73 10.29
N ILE A 119 6.60 -12.25 10.98
CA ILE A 119 6.67 -12.58 12.43
C ILE A 119 7.71 -13.66 12.77
N ASP A 120 8.13 -14.46 11.80
CA ASP A 120 9.16 -15.50 11.98
C ASP A 120 10.60 -14.96 11.83
N GLY A 121 10.76 -13.67 11.52
CA GLY A 121 12.05 -13.03 11.29
C GLY A 121 12.69 -13.31 9.94
N SER A 122 12.04 -14.03 9.03
CA SER A 122 12.59 -14.37 7.71
C SER A 122 12.63 -13.19 6.71
N GLY A 123 12.14 -12.03 7.12
CA GLY A 123 12.15 -10.82 6.31
C GLY A 123 11.07 -10.82 5.19
N HIS A 124 11.12 -9.79 4.36
CA HIS A 124 10.10 -9.55 3.33
C HIS A 124 10.13 -10.55 2.17
N GLU A 125 11.26 -11.18 1.89
CA GLU A 125 11.38 -12.15 0.79
C GLU A 125 10.48 -13.37 0.96
N SER A 126 10.21 -13.77 2.21
CA SER A 126 9.26 -14.84 2.50
C SER A 126 7.82 -14.44 2.21
N LEU A 127 7.47 -13.19 2.49
CA LEU A 127 6.16 -12.61 2.19
C LEU A 127 5.92 -12.51 0.68
N VAL A 128 6.94 -12.07 -0.09
CA VAL A 128 6.89 -12.04 -1.55
C VAL A 128 6.56 -13.43 -2.11
N LYS A 129 7.18 -14.49 -1.58
CA LYS A 129 6.92 -15.86 -2.02
C LYS A 129 5.59 -16.44 -1.57
N ALA A 130 5.02 -15.89 -0.49
CA ALA A 130 3.77 -16.38 0.09
C ALA A 130 2.53 -15.80 -0.58
N LEU A 131 2.64 -14.60 -1.19
CA LEU A 131 1.50 -13.97 -1.85
C LEU A 131 1.31 -14.52 -3.27
N GLU A 132 0.28 -15.29 -3.46
CA GLU A 132 -0.11 -15.89 -4.73
C GLU A 132 -1.65 -15.93 -4.88
N LYS A 133 -2.16 -16.37 -6.02
CA LYS A 133 -3.61 -16.49 -6.25
C LYS A 133 -4.28 -17.32 -5.14
N ASN A 134 -5.39 -16.83 -4.60
CA ASN A 134 -6.14 -17.42 -3.49
C ASN A 134 -5.37 -17.52 -2.16
N THR A 135 -4.34 -16.71 -1.98
CA THR A 135 -3.72 -16.52 -0.66
C THR A 135 -3.87 -15.08 -0.19
N ILE A 136 -3.82 -14.92 1.11
CA ILE A 136 -3.75 -13.60 1.77
C ILE A 136 -2.62 -13.58 2.78
N ILE A 137 -2.11 -12.38 3.03
CA ILE A 137 -1.18 -12.10 4.11
C ILE A 137 -1.87 -11.15 5.07
N VAL A 138 -1.83 -11.48 6.35
CA VAL A 138 -2.49 -10.69 7.40
C VAL A 138 -1.51 -10.35 8.52
N PRO A 139 -1.73 -9.23 9.25
CA PRO A 139 -1.01 -8.99 10.50
C PRO A 139 -1.38 -10.03 11.56
N VAL A 140 -0.44 -10.33 12.42
CA VAL A 140 -0.63 -11.37 13.46
C VAL A 140 -1.75 -11.02 14.45
N ASP A 141 -2.07 -9.74 14.60
CA ASP A 141 -3.09 -9.18 15.48
C ASP A 141 -4.45 -8.92 14.80
N VAL A 142 -4.63 -9.37 13.55
CA VAL A 142 -5.84 -9.11 12.75
C VAL A 142 -7.14 -9.52 13.45
N ALA A 143 -7.12 -10.56 14.27
CA ALA A 143 -8.29 -11.08 14.98
C ALA A 143 -8.39 -10.59 16.44
N ASP A 144 -7.46 -9.81 16.96
CA ASP A 144 -7.39 -9.46 18.39
C ASP A 144 -8.61 -8.65 18.89
N TYR A 145 -9.27 -7.92 17.98
CA TYR A 145 -10.51 -7.20 18.28
C TYR A 145 -11.78 -8.06 18.23
N TYR A 146 -11.66 -9.34 17.92
CA TYR A 146 -12.75 -10.27 17.73
C TYR A 146 -12.57 -11.48 18.66
N PRO A 147 -12.87 -11.34 19.97
CA PRO A 147 -12.58 -12.40 20.97
C PRO A 147 -13.26 -13.73 20.67
N ASP A 148 -14.35 -13.69 19.92
CA ASP A 148 -15.08 -14.90 19.52
C ASP A 148 -14.60 -15.50 18.19
N ALA A 149 -13.52 -14.96 17.60
CA ALA A 149 -12.91 -15.54 16.41
C ALA A 149 -12.26 -16.90 16.75
N THR A 150 -12.31 -17.85 15.83
CA THR A 150 -11.84 -19.23 16.05
C THR A 150 -10.31 -19.30 16.25
N PHE A 151 -9.57 -18.44 15.55
CA PHE A 151 -8.10 -18.46 15.57
C PHE A 151 -7.54 -17.06 15.81
N HIS A 152 -6.45 -17.00 16.56
CA HIS A 152 -5.73 -15.77 16.92
C HIS A 152 -4.22 -15.93 16.78
N GLY A 153 -3.53 -14.81 16.65
CA GLY A 153 -2.07 -14.78 16.69
C GLY A 153 -1.46 -15.70 15.63
N LYS A 154 -0.48 -16.51 16.04
CA LYS A 154 0.24 -17.43 15.16
C LYS A 154 -0.61 -18.59 14.63
N ASP A 155 -1.70 -18.92 15.30
CA ASP A 155 -2.60 -20.00 14.89
C ASP A 155 -3.40 -19.66 13.61
N LEU A 156 -3.39 -18.40 13.20
CA LEU A 156 -3.94 -17.94 11.90
C LEU A 156 -3.20 -18.54 10.71
N LEU A 157 -1.90 -18.83 10.84
CA LEU A 157 -1.08 -19.31 9.72
C LEU A 157 -1.62 -20.61 9.14
N GLY A 158 -1.79 -20.64 7.83
CA GLY A 158 -2.26 -21.80 7.08
C GLY A 158 -3.77 -22.03 7.13
N LYS A 159 -4.52 -21.21 7.87
CA LYS A 159 -5.98 -21.35 7.96
C LYS A 159 -6.67 -20.91 6.68
N GLU A 160 -7.77 -21.59 6.37
CA GLU A 160 -8.69 -21.16 5.34
C GLU A 160 -9.65 -20.10 5.89
N VAL A 161 -9.94 -19.12 5.07
CA VAL A 161 -10.91 -18.05 5.36
C VAL A 161 -11.77 -17.82 4.12
N ARG A 162 -12.99 -17.36 4.34
CA ARG A 162 -13.90 -16.98 3.27
C ARG A 162 -14.09 -15.47 3.25
N MET A 163 -13.79 -14.86 2.10
CA MET A 163 -14.04 -13.45 1.80
C MET A 163 -15.08 -13.42 0.67
N SER A 164 -16.23 -12.80 0.92
CA SER A 164 -17.36 -12.88 -0.02
C SER A 164 -17.66 -14.35 -0.41
N ASP A 165 -17.56 -14.69 -1.69
CA ASP A 165 -17.77 -16.04 -2.21
C ASP A 165 -16.47 -16.80 -2.54
N THR A 166 -15.32 -16.25 -2.19
CA THR A 166 -14.02 -16.85 -2.48
C THR A 166 -13.33 -17.33 -1.21
N ASN A 167 -12.75 -18.53 -1.30
CA ASN A 167 -11.92 -19.08 -0.23
C ASN A 167 -10.45 -18.68 -0.46
N PHE A 168 -9.82 -18.24 0.61
CA PHE A 168 -8.41 -17.89 0.66
C PHE A 168 -7.73 -18.68 1.75
N ARG A 169 -6.42 -18.86 1.62
CA ARG A 169 -5.55 -19.39 2.68
C ARG A 169 -4.67 -18.27 3.23
N ILE A 170 -4.58 -18.15 4.54
CA ILE A 170 -3.59 -17.27 5.19
C ILE A 170 -2.20 -17.88 5.01
N ALA A 171 -1.42 -17.32 4.08
CA ALA A 171 -0.16 -17.90 3.66
C ALA A 171 1.04 -17.40 4.47
N ALA A 172 0.94 -16.20 5.05
CA ALA A 172 1.96 -15.63 5.92
C ALA A 172 1.36 -14.62 6.89
N LEU A 173 2.11 -14.32 7.93
CA LEU A 173 1.74 -13.32 8.94
C LEU A 173 2.81 -12.23 9.01
N THR A 174 2.38 -10.97 9.01
CA THR A 174 3.26 -9.84 9.29
C THR A 174 3.24 -9.47 10.77
N GLU A 175 4.25 -8.72 11.21
CA GLU A 175 4.12 -7.94 12.44
C GLU A 175 2.90 -7.01 12.33
N PRO A 176 2.37 -6.48 13.45
CA PRO A 176 1.29 -5.49 13.41
C PRO A 176 1.62 -4.35 12.45
N VAL A 177 0.66 -4.01 11.59
CA VAL A 177 0.84 -3.00 10.53
C VAL A 177 0.03 -1.76 10.85
N ARG A 178 0.66 -0.61 10.73
CA ARG A 178 0.03 0.68 10.96
C ARG A 178 0.35 1.64 9.83
N TYR A 179 -0.67 2.02 9.06
CA TYR A 179 -0.53 2.93 7.92
C TYR A 179 -0.74 4.41 8.27
N ASP A 180 -1.37 4.71 9.39
CA ASP A 180 -1.67 6.07 9.81
C ASP A 180 -1.78 6.18 11.34
N HIS A 181 -1.88 7.40 11.84
CA HIS A 181 -2.00 7.65 13.27
C HIS A 181 -3.42 7.41 13.81
N TYR A 182 -4.43 7.35 12.95
CA TYR A 182 -5.81 7.02 13.35
C TYR A 182 -6.00 5.53 13.63
N ASN A 183 -5.00 4.73 13.31
CA ASN A 183 -4.95 3.33 13.64
C ASN A 183 -4.69 3.14 15.15
N ILE A 184 -5.59 3.70 15.97
CA ILE A 184 -5.52 3.64 17.42
C ILE A 184 -6.07 2.29 17.87
N ALA A 185 -5.32 1.59 18.70
CA ALA A 185 -5.76 0.39 19.41
C ALA A 185 -7.19 0.58 19.96
N GLY A 186 -8.11 -0.31 19.62
CA GLY A 186 -9.51 -0.28 20.06
C GLY A 186 -10.54 0.20 19.05
N LYS A 187 -10.14 0.55 17.81
CA LYS A 187 -11.09 0.83 16.74
C LYS A 187 -11.02 -0.28 15.68
N PRO A 188 -12.01 -1.19 15.60
CA PRO A 188 -11.97 -2.38 14.74
C PRO A 188 -11.86 -2.08 13.25
N PHE A 189 -12.04 -0.85 12.81
CA PHE A 189 -12.06 -0.49 11.39
C PHE A 189 -10.75 0.13 10.87
N THR A 190 -9.81 0.47 11.74
CA THR A 190 -8.63 1.27 11.36
C THR A 190 -7.30 0.54 11.47
N GLY A 191 -7.29 -0.73 11.90
CA GLY A 191 -6.06 -1.40 12.32
C GLY A 191 -5.65 -2.63 11.57
N THR A 192 -6.53 -3.21 10.79
CA THR A 192 -6.27 -4.52 10.23
C THR A 192 -6.26 -4.46 8.72
N TYR A 193 -5.10 -4.72 8.15
CA TYR A 193 -4.88 -4.75 6.71
C TYR A 193 -4.64 -6.17 6.26
N ILE A 194 -5.24 -6.57 5.15
CA ILE A 194 -4.93 -7.81 4.47
C ILE A 194 -4.29 -7.52 3.12
N GLY A 195 -3.23 -8.23 2.80
CA GLY A 195 -2.64 -8.21 1.47
C GLY A 195 -3.25 -9.29 0.60
N THR A 196 -3.87 -8.89 -0.50
CA THR A 196 -4.50 -9.79 -1.47
C THR A 196 -3.76 -9.69 -2.79
N TYR A 197 -3.57 -10.84 -3.45
CA TYR A 197 -2.85 -10.90 -4.72
C TYR A 197 -3.61 -10.18 -5.84
N LEU A 198 -2.99 -9.17 -6.43
CA LEU A 198 -3.50 -8.46 -7.59
C LEU A 198 -3.12 -9.21 -8.87
N SER A 199 -4.06 -10.00 -9.39
CA SER A 199 -3.84 -10.76 -10.63
C SER A 199 -3.99 -9.89 -11.88
N ASP A 200 -3.46 -10.37 -13.00
CA ASP A 200 -3.64 -9.73 -14.30
C ASP A 200 -5.12 -9.60 -14.68
N GLU A 201 -5.92 -10.62 -14.38
CA GLU A 201 -7.37 -10.63 -14.62
C GLU A 201 -8.07 -9.50 -13.84
N GLN A 202 -7.65 -9.25 -12.60
CA GLN A 202 -8.19 -8.16 -11.78
C GLN A 202 -7.73 -6.79 -12.28
N MET A 203 -6.47 -6.64 -12.67
CA MET A 203 -5.99 -5.40 -13.28
C MET A 203 -6.79 -5.06 -14.55
N GLU A 204 -7.15 -6.04 -15.36
CA GLU A 204 -7.96 -5.84 -16.57
C GLU A 204 -9.42 -5.43 -16.28
N THR A 205 -9.93 -5.61 -15.06
CA THR A 205 -11.26 -5.10 -14.67
C THR A 205 -11.25 -3.63 -14.24
N VAL A 206 -10.08 -3.04 -14.05
CA VAL A 206 -9.94 -1.64 -13.66
C VAL A 206 -10.26 -0.74 -14.84
N GLU A 207 -11.21 0.17 -14.67
CA GLU A 207 -11.70 1.04 -15.75
C GLU A 207 -10.72 2.11 -16.21
N ASN A 208 -9.77 2.48 -15.35
CA ASN A 208 -8.78 3.51 -15.64
C ASN A 208 -7.45 3.20 -14.95
N VAL A 209 -6.35 3.31 -15.70
CA VAL A 209 -4.99 3.11 -15.18
C VAL A 209 -4.66 4.01 -13.99
N ALA A 210 -5.29 5.17 -13.88
CA ALA A 210 -5.11 6.08 -12.75
C ALA A 210 -5.63 5.53 -11.40
N TYR A 211 -6.40 4.45 -11.41
CA TYR A 211 -6.83 3.74 -10.20
C TYR A 211 -5.82 2.69 -9.74
N LEU A 212 -4.78 2.45 -10.52
CA LEU A 212 -3.65 1.63 -10.14
C LEU A 212 -2.47 2.51 -9.73
N GLU A 213 -1.69 2.00 -8.83
CA GLU A 213 -0.57 2.69 -8.22
C GLU A 213 0.72 1.96 -8.54
N LEU A 214 1.75 2.69 -8.92
CA LEU A 214 3.11 2.20 -8.95
C LEU A 214 3.85 2.71 -7.72
N SER A 215 4.49 1.83 -6.99
CA SER A 215 5.43 2.22 -5.94
C SER A 215 6.79 1.61 -6.20
N LEU A 216 7.85 2.34 -5.92
CA LEU A 216 9.20 1.84 -6.06
C LEU A 216 10.06 2.19 -4.84
N ARG A 217 11.08 1.37 -4.64
CA ARG A 217 12.17 1.64 -3.71
C ARG A 217 13.45 1.86 -4.51
N VAL A 218 14.17 2.92 -4.16
CA VAL A 218 15.52 3.15 -4.69
C VAL A 218 16.58 2.55 -3.79
N ARG A 219 17.76 2.31 -4.36
CA ARG A 219 18.92 1.78 -3.64
C ARG A 219 19.43 2.79 -2.62
N GLU A 220 20.08 2.29 -1.58
CA GLU A 220 20.76 3.16 -0.61
C GLU A 220 21.81 4.05 -1.30
N GLY A 221 21.87 5.31 -0.87
CA GLY A 221 22.80 6.29 -1.43
C GLY A 221 22.32 7.03 -2.68
N VAL A 222 21.13 6.73 -3.16
CA VAL A 222 20.48 7.54 -4.21
C VAL A 222 20.06 8.88 -3.57
N ASP A 223 20.46 9.98 -4.21
CA ASP A 223 20.22 11.33 -3.73
C ASP A 223 18.83 11.88 -4.06
N ASP A 224 18.53 13.06 -3.52
CA ASP A 224 17.23 13.75 -3.73
C ASP A 224 16.97 14.12 -5.21
N GLY A 225 18.01 14.15 -6.05
CA GLY A 225 17.91 14.41 -7.50
C GLY A 225 17.29 13.27 -8.30
N PHE A 226 17.02 12.10 -7.69
CA PHE A 226 16.42 10.95 -8.37
C PHE A 226 15.11 11.31 -9.08
N VAL A 227 14.20 12.01 -8.41
CA VAL A 227 12.90 12.39 -9.01
C VAL A 227 13.11 13.25 -10.26
N GLU A 228 14.00 14.23 -10.21
CA GLU A 228 14.29 15.09 -11.35
C GLU A 228 14.87 14.29 -12.52
N ARG A 229 15.83 13.40 -12.27
CA ARG A 229 16.41 12.53 -13.31
C ARG A 229 15.36 11.63 -13.94
N LEU A 230 14.51 11.01 -13.13
CA LEU A 230 13.44 10.14 -13.61
C LEU A 230 12.43 10.91 -14.47
N MET A 231 12.00 12.09 -14.03
CA MET A 231 11.03 12.91 -14.74
C MET A 231 11.56 13.55 -16.00
N ASN A 232 12.85 13.89 -16.06
CA ASN A 232 13.47 14.40 -17.28
C ASN A 232 13.45 13.42 -18.45
N ASP A 233 13.42 12.12 -18.15
CA ASP A 233 13.35 11.06 -19.17
C ASP A 233 11.94 10.43 -19.26
N ALA A 234 10.97 10.89 -18.47
CA ALA A 234 9.69 10.23 -18.30
C ALA A 234 8.91 10.07 -19.62
N ASP A 235 8.78 11.14 -20.37
CA ASP A 235 8.03 11.13 -21.65
C ASP A 235 8.69 10.23 -22.71
N ARG A 236 10.02 10.14 -22.67
CA ARG A 236 10.78 9.35 -23.65
C ARG A 236 10.84 7.87 -23.30
N ILE A 237 11.01 7.55 -22.00
CA ILE A 237 11.33 6.19 -21.55
C ILE A 237 10.11 5.51 -20.92
N TYR A 238 9.28 6.28 -20.19
CA TYR A 238 8.19 5.73 -19.39
C TYR A 238 6.79 6.10 -19.91
N GLN A 239 6.69 6.67 -21.10
CA GLN A 239 5.44 6.68 -21.83
C GLN A 239 5.35 5.42 -22.70
N VAL A 240 4.24 4.70 -22.60
CA VAL A 240 3.92 3.51 -23.42
C VAL A 240 2.48 3.61 -23.87
N GLY A 241 2.27 3.67 -25.18
CA GLY A 241 0.95 3.94 -25.72
C GLY A 241 0.36 5.23 -25.16
N ASN A 242 -0.83 5.15 -24.59
CA ASN A 242 -1.48 6.31 -23.98
C ASN A 242 -1.11 6.51 -22.50
N VAL A 243 -0.34 5.61 -21.88
CA VAL A 243 -0.02 5.66 -20.46
C VAL A 243 1.32 6.35 -20.21
N TYR A 244 1.34 7.23 -19.21
CA TYR A 244 2.54 7.98 -18.82
C TYR A 244 2.58 8.20 -17.31
N ILE A 245 3.77 8.57 -16.80
CA ILE A 245 3.98 8.98 -15.41
C ILE A 245 3.56 10.45 -15.26
N LEU A 246 2.52 10.69 -14.47
CA LEU A 246 2.05 12.05 -14.18
C LEU A 246 2.90 12.74 -13.12
N ASP A 247 3.24 12.02 -12.07
CA ASP A 247 3.95 12.56 -10.89
C ASP A 247 4.73 11.47 -10.16
N VAL A 248 5.80 11.87 -9.50
CA VAL A 248 6.64 11.02 -8.63
C VAL A 248 6.84 11.72 -7.30
N THR A 249 6.32 11.12 -6.23
CA THR A 249 6.34 11.73 -4.89
C THR A 249 7.04 10.82 -3.88
N PRO A 250 8.01 11.31 -3.07
CA PRO A 250 8.55 10.56 -1.95
C PRO A 250 7.46 10.20 -0.95
N LEU A 251 7.39 8.94 -0.52
CA LEU A 251 6.35 8.51 0.40
C LEU A 251 6.47 9.18 1.78
N SER A 252 7.67 9.56 2.19
CA SER A 252 7.88 10.37 3.41
C SER A 252 7.11 11.70 3.35
N LYS A 253 7.06 12.33 2.18
CA LYS A 253 6.28 13.57 1.97
C LYS A 253 4.77 13.30 2.05
N VAL A 254 4.30 12.19 1.48
CA VAL A 254 2.89 11.77 1.59
C VAL A 254 2.52 11.54 3.04
N ARG A 255 3.37 10.85 3.81
CA ARG A 255 3.19 10.64 5.24
C ARG A 255 3.10 11.96 6.01
N THR A 256 4.03 12.88 5.80
CA THR A 256 4.02 14.18 6.48
C THR A 256 2.75 14.96 6.19
N ALA A 257 2.31 14.98 4.92
CA ALA A 257 1.07 15.65 4.54
C ALA A 257 -0.14 15.02 5.22
N SER A 258 -0.22 13.69 5.26
CA SER A 258 -1.34 12.97 5.88
C SER A 258 -1.37 13.10 7.40
N GLU A 259 -0.23 12.90 8.07
CA GLU A 259 -0.18 12.80 9.54
C GLU A 259 0.02 14.13 10.26
N ILE A 260 0.53 15.17 9.57
CA ILE A 260 0.87 16.45 10.19
C ILE A 260 0.15 17.61 9.51
N ASP A 261 0.31 17.76 8.18
CA ASP A 261 -0.17 18.94 7.47
C ASP A 261 -1.70 19.00 7.35
N ASN A 262 -2.36 17.84 7.27
CA ASN A 262 -3.82 17.72 7.19
C ASN A 262 -4.50 17.62 8.56
N ASP A 263 -3.73 17.52 9.64
CA ASP A 263 -4.30 17.55 10.99
C ASP A 263 -4.72 18.98 11.36
N ASN A 264 -6.00 19.27 11.16
CA ASN A 264 -6.58 20.58 11.47
C ASN A 264 -6.50 20.93 12.96
N GLU A 265 -6.47 19.94 13.83
CA GLU A 265 -6.35 20.15 15.28
C GLU A 265 -4.94 20.60 15.65
N LEU A 266 -3.91 19.95 15.12
CA LEU A 266 -2.53 20.36 15.27
C LEU A 266 -2.29 21.76 14.68
N ARG A 267 -2.75 22.01 13.44
CA ARG A 267 -2.60 23.34 12.79
C ARG A 267 -3.26 24.44 13.58
N THR A 268 -4.47 24.22 14.08
CA THR A 268 -5.20 25.22 14.89
C THR A 268 -4.45 25.54 16.17
N GLN A 269 -3.80 24.58 16.79
CA GLN A 269 -3.07 24.78 18.03
C GLN A 269 -1.72 25.45 17.86
N PHE A 270 -1.01 25.14 16.75
CA PHE A 270 0.21 25.89 16.40
C PHE A 270 -0.08 27.34 15.98
N CYS A 271 -1.29 27.68 15.51
CA CYS A 271 -1.68 29.04 15.20
C CYS A 271 -2.12 29.85 16.43
N ILE A 272 -2.36 29.22 17.57
CA ILE A 272 -2.75 29.88 18.83
C ILE A 272 -1.51 30.21 19.70
N LEU A 273 -0.37 29.65 19.39
CA LEU A 273 0.93 29.94 20.04
C LEU A 273 1.65 31.10 19.35
#